data_10bcffc643f424232ea1389e878f5173
#
_entry.id   10bcffc643f424232ea1389e878f5173
#
_cell.length_a   1.000
_cell.length_b   1.000
_cell.length_c   1.000
_cell.angle_alpha   90.00
_cell.angle_beta   90.00
_cell.angle_gamma   90.00
#
_symmetry.space_group_name_H-M   'P 1'
#
loop_
_entity.id
_entity.type
_entity.pdbx_description
1 polymer ?
#
loop_
_entity_poly.entity_id
_entity_poly.type
_entity_poly.pdbx_seq_one_letter_code
_entity_poly.pdbx_strand_id
1 'polypeptide(L)'
;DLLDLLTAIKNQTLHKLNLTFSPNASVFKYAVPHDYPMNPIKGEQINIPVENREKLIGASVGYYDGKYIELGSRTVGYIVTGKDLTNTANECNLLLSKVTGPVFYRKDIGLHNRSSLYNQAGVNIEEGNMAVKKIQTYVESTFNEHVISRFGDFSGLFRLSGYKKPVLVSTTDGVGTKTVLVLEKYGPEIGFQMLGHDIVNHCINDMLVKGARPLFFLDYIASSKLNSDHVKFFVKGVAEACKKANCVLIGGETAEMPSVYNEGHTDVVGTMIGVVEEDQIIDGKRNIKKGDLAVALPSSGPHTNGYSLIRKIVKDNESKHGPLDRSIVDALCATHRSYLPTYESMVADGVKVNGMVHITGGGFEDNIPRVLPNDLKLIYNSNFTPSPIFQYIQKTGNITDKEMQKVFNCGVGMIMFMDQDNYNKLTTIKNIPEHTILGHVG
;
A
#
# COMPACT_ATOMS: atom_id res chain seq x y z
N ASP A 1 -38.07 0.85 19.73
CA ASP A 1 -37.63 0.64 21.11
C ASP A 1 -37.46 -0.87 21.41
N LEU A 2 -37.15 -1.25 22.65
CA LEU A 2 -36.96 -2.67 23.03
C LEU A 2 -38.23 -3.48 22.84
N LEU A 3 -39.41 -2.90 23.13
CA LEU A 3 -40.71 -3.58 23.01
C LEU A 3 -41.00 -3.87 21.52
N ASP A 4 -40.70 -2.94 20.63
CA ASP A 4 -40.88 -3.16 19.19
C ASP A 4 -39.98 -4.29 18.72
N LEU A 5 -38.72 -4.33 19.20
CA LEU A 5 -37.77 -5.39 18.87
C LEU A 5 -38.29 -6.77 19.35
N LEU A 6 -38.73 -6.89 20.62
CA LEU A 6 -39.26 -8.12 21.19
C LEU A 6 -40.54 -8.56 20.46
N THR A 7 -41.40 -7.60 20.10
CA THR A 7 -42.64 -7.87 19.36
C THR A 7 -42.31 -8.37 17.93
N ALA A 8 -41.34 -7.78 17.26
CA ALA A 8 -40.92 -8.20 15.95
C ALA A 8 -40.27 -9.60 15.96
N ILE A 9 -39.49 -9.92 16.99
CA ILE A 9 -38.94 -11.28 17.18
C ILE A 9 -40.08 -12.27 17.32
N LYS A 10 -41.05 -12.01 18.23
CA LYS A 10 -42.21 -12.86 18.44
C LYS A 10 -43.02 -13.08 17.16
N ASN A 11 -43.17 -12.04 16.35
CA ASN A 11 -43.96 -12.07 15.12
C ASN A 11 -43.14 -12.47 13.88
N GLN A 12 -41.86 -12.83 14.03
CA GLN A 12 -40.95 -13.17 12.93
C GLN A 12 -40.83 -12.06 11.87
N THR A 13 -40.96 -10.78 12.28
CA THR A 13 -40.90 -9.59 11.40
C THR A 13 -39.66 -8.73 11.64
N LEU A 14 -38.65 -9.29 12.27
CA LEU A 14 -37.40 -8.56 12.60
C LEU A 14 -36.74 -7.91 11.37
N HIS A 15 -36.82 -8.57 10.21
CA HIS A 15 -36.29 -8.05 8.93
C HIS A 15 -37.00 -6.77 8.42
N LYS A 16 -38.15 -6.41 9.03
CA LYS A 16 -38.87 -5.17 8.69
C LYS A 16 -38.54 -3.99 9.61
N LEU A 17 -37.76 -4.23 10.69
CA LEU A 17 -37.35 -3.18 11.60
C LEU A 17 -36.06 -2.52 11.12
N ASN A 18 -36.09 -1.20 11.06
CA ASN A 18 -34.84 -0.41 10.89
C ASN A 18 -34.24 -0.17 12.28
N LEU A 19 -33.26 -1.01 12.64
CA LEU A 19 -32.57 -0.92 13.94
C LEU A 19 -31.43 0.09 13.84
N THR A 20 -31.53 1.16 14.59
CA THR A 20 -30.43 2.12 14.77
C THR A 20 -29.88 2.02 16.17
N PHE A 21 -28.57 1.86 16.30
CA PHE A 21 -27.89 1.88 17.58
C PHE A 21 -27.34 3.28 17.86
N SER A 22 -27.38 3.65 19.16
CA SER A 22 -26.72 4.89 19.57
C SER A 22 -25.22 4.83 19.28
N PRO A 23 -24.60 5.90 18.78
CA PRO A 23 -23.16 5.96 18.61
C PRO A 23 -22.39 6.11 19.93
N ASN A 24 -23.11 6.28 21.04
CA ASN A 24 -22.51 6.43 22.35
C ASN A 24 -22.01 5.09 22.92
N ALA A 25 -20.87 5.14 23.61
CA ALA A 25 -20.39 4.04 24.42
C ALA A 25 -21.31 3.84 25.64
N SER A 26 -21.47 2.59 26.09
CA SER A 26 -22.17 2.26 27.33
C SER A 26 -21.31 1.33 28.18
N VAL A 27 -21.19 1.63 29.47
CA VAL A 27 -20.42 0.83 30.41
C VAL A 27 -21.33 0.48 31.61
N PHE A 28 -21.40 -0.79 31.92
CA PHE A 28 -22.10 -1.29 33.11
C PHE A 28 -21.14 -2.11 33.98
N LYS A 29 -21.05 -1.79 35.25
CA LYS A 29 -20.23 -2.51 36.24
C LYS A 29 -21.01 -2.80 37.52
N TYR A 30 -20.72 -3.94 38.13
CA TYR A 30 -21.24 -4.29 39.46
C TYR A 30 -20.23 -4.04 40.57
N ALA A 31 -20.70 -3.53 41.71
CA ALA A 31 -20.09 -3.80 43.00
C ALA A 31 -20.56 -5.20 43.47
N VAL A 32 -19.65 -6.01 43.94
CA VAL A 32 -19.86 -7.39 44.40
C VAL A 32 -19.26 -7.57 45.81
N PRO A 33 -19.80 -8.48 46.64
CA PRO A 33 -19.25 -8.76 47.97
C PRO A 33 -17.79 -9.21 47.89
N HIS A 34 -17.03 -9.00 48.95
CA HIS A 34 -15.69 -9.61 49.08
C HIS A 34 -15.79 -11.13 48.89
N ASP A 35 -14.74 -11.72 48.35
CA ASP A 35 -14.59 -13.14 48.00
C ASP A 35 -15.59 -13.69 46.96
N TYR A 36 -16.35 -12.81 46.27
CA TYR A 36 -17.17 -13.22 45.12
C TYR A 36 -16.27 -13.64 43.95
N PRO A 37 -16.53 -14.70 43.19
CA PRO A 37 -17.74 -15.55 43.27
C PRO A 37 -17.60 -16.79 44.16
N MET A 38 -16.43 -17.08 44.72
CA MET A 38 -16.13 -18.37 45.34
C MET A 38 -16.78 -18.53 46.72
N ASN A 39 -16.61 -17.53 47.59
CA ASN A 39 -17.14 -17.58 48.95
C ASN A 39 -17.59 -16.18 49.42
N PRO A 40 -18.64 -15.60 48.78
CA PRO A 40 -19.02 -14.21 49.04
C PRO A 40 -19.55 -14.00 50.44
N ILE A 41 -19.16 -12.92 51.09
CA ILE A 41 -19.75 -12.42 52.32
C ILE A 41 -21.27 -12.20 52.11
N LYS A 42 -22.10 -12.44 53.12
CA LYS A 42 -23.57 -12.26 53.06
C LYS A 42 -24.10 -11.58 54.31
N GLY A 43 -25.11 -10.73 54.11
CA GLY A 43 -25.85 -10.14 55.21
C GLY A 43 -25.24 -8.89 55.80
N GLU A 44 -24.20 -8.36 55.17
CA GLU A 44 -23.48 -7.17 55.64
C GLU A 44 -24.10 -5.87 55.07
N GLN A 45 -24.05 -4.82 55.88
CA GLN A 45 -24.52 -3.49 55.46
C GLN A 45 -23.63 -2.85 54.44
N ILE A 46 -24.22 -2.29 53.39
CA ILE A 46 -23.56 -1.42 52.42
C ILE A 46 -24.21 -0.04 52.44
N ASN A 47 -23.43 0.99 52.05
CA ASN A 47 -23.93 2.34 51.85
C ASN A 47 -23.98 2.65 50.39
N ILE A 48 -25.14 3.04 49.88
CA ILE A 48 -25.37 3.45 48.51
C ILE A 48 -25.63 4.96 48.48
N PRO A 49 -24.89 5.79 47.78
CA PRO A 49 -25.12 7.22 47.71
C PRO A 49 -26.51 7.53 47.14
N VAL A 50 -27.13 8.62 47.61
CA VAL A 50 -28.43 9.05 47.11
C VAL A 50 -28.35 9.64 45.71
N GLU A 51 -27.19 10.18 45.36
CA GLU A 51 -26.91 10.83 44.09
C GLU A 51 -26.82 9.79 42.95
N ASN A 52 -27.32 10.16 41.77
CA ASN A 52 -27.27 9.32 40.54
C ASN A 52 -27.98 7.97 40.64
N ARG A 53 -29.03 7.90 41.43
CA ARG A 53 -29.85 6.66 41.60
C ARG A 53 -30.56 6.24 40.31
N GLU A 54 -30.77 7.17 39.38
CA GLU A 54 -31.34 6.86 38.06
C GLU A 54 -30.42 6.00 37.21
N LYS A 55 -29.12 6.01 37.50
CA LYS A 55 -28.09 5.17 36.82
C LYS A 55 -27.82 3.87 37.59
N LEU A 56 -28.43 3.66 38.78
CA LEU A 56 -28.18 2.55 39.65
C LEU A 56 -29.14 1.38 39.33
N ILE A 57 -28.59 0.20 39.26
CA ILE A 57 -29.34 -1.04 39.10
C ILE A 57 -29.07 -1.94 40.32
N GLY A 58 -30.09 -2.19 41.12
CA GLY A 58 -30.03 -3.18 42.20
C GLY A 58 -30.13 -4.58 41.63
N ALA A 59 -29.37 -5.51 42.21
CA ALA A 59 -29.42 -6.94 41.84
C ALA A 59 -29.58 -7.80 43.09
N SER A 60 -28.49 -8.23 43.73
CA SER A 60 -28.55 -9.03 44.96
C SER A 60 -28.36 -8.15 46.19
N VAL A 61 -29.31 -7.25 46.43
CA VAL A 61 -29.35 -6.30 47.56
C VAL A 61 -30.74 -6.23 48.15
N GLY A 62 -30.83 -6.29 49.48
CA GLY A 62 -32.06 -6.08 50.25
C GLY A 62 -32.07 -4.70 50.90
N TYR A 63 -33.29 -4.25 51.29
CA TYR A 63 -33.45 -3.03 52.06
C TYR A 63 -34.29 -3.35 53.30
N TYR A 64 -33.68 -3.29 54.49
CA TYR A 64 -34.26 -3.65 55.75
C TYR A 64 -33.92 -2.59 56.81
N ASP A 65 -34.92 -2.16 57.58
CA ASP A 65 -34.77 -1.17 58.65
C ASP A 65 -33.97 0.07 58.25
N GLY A 66 -34.23 0.57 57.04
CA GLY A 66 -33.53 1.76 56.54
C GLY A 66 -32.12 1.53 56.00
N LYS A 67 -31.68 0.27 55.92
CA LYS A 67 -30.31 -0.11 55.53
C LYS A 67 -30.31 -1.01 54.30
N TYR A 68 -29.31 -0.83 53.45
CA TYR A 68 -29.05 -1.76 52.35
C TYR A 68 -28.15 -2.89 52.85
N ILE A 69 -28.54 -4.09 52.53
CA ILE A 69 -27.85 -5.35 52.95
C ILE A 69 -27.51 -6.11 51.67
N GLU A 70 -26.25 -6.49 51.51
CA GLU A 70 -25.84 -7.32 50.41
C GLU A 70 -26.24 -8.80 50.65
N LEU A 71 -26.55 -9.55 49.55
CA LEU A 71 -27.13 -10.89 49.63
C LEU A 71 -26.21 -11.96 49.02
N GLY A 72 -24.92 -11.69 48.86
CA GLY A 72 -23.91 -12.69 48.47
C GLY A 72 -23.74 -12.91 46.97
N SER A 73 -24.19 -11.98 46.16
CA SER A 73 -23.97 -12.01 44.69
C SER A 73 -23.73 -10.60 44.17
N ARG A 74 -23.91 -10.37 42.86
CA ARG A 74 -23.81 -9.03 42.26
C ARG A 74 -24.76 -8.09 42.98
N THR A 75 -24.23 -7.17 43.75
CA THR A 75 -25.00 -6.38 44.71
C THR A 75 -25.75 -5.23 44.03
N VAL A 76 -25.01 -4.26 43.52
CA VAL A 76 -25.54 -3.12 42.79
C VAL A 76 -24.62 -2.79 41.63
N GLY A 77 -25.14 -2.18 40.58
CA GLY A 77 -24.34 -1.73 39.44
C GLY A 77 -24.72 -0.34 38.96
N TYR A 78 -23.81 0.32 38.29
CA TYR A 78 -24.09 1.56 37.58
C TYR A 78 -23.96 1.37 36.06
N ILE A 79 -24.93 1.91 35.33
CA ILE A 79 -24.88 2.04 33.86
C ILE A 79 -24.59 3.48 33.51
N VAL A 80 -23.57 3.68 32.71
CA VAL A 80 -23.15 5.03 32.22
C VAL A 80 -23.04 5.00 30.70
N THR A 81 -23.53 6.03 30.06
CA THR A 81 -23.40 6.21 28.62
C THR A 81 -22.68 7.53 28.32
N GLY A 82 -21.81 7.55 27.32
CA GLY A 82 -21.01 8.72 26.95
C GLY A 82 -20.44 8.62 25.55
N LYS A 83 -19.76 9.66 25.10
CA LYS A 83 -19.23 9.73 23.74
C LYS A 83 -18.03 8.81 23.50
N ASP A 84 -17.23 8.56 24.53
CA ASP A 84 -16.09 7.64 24.44
C ASP A 84 -16.07 6.64 25.61
N LEU A 85 -15.52 5.46 25.32
CA LEU A 85 -15.53 4.33 26.25
C LEU A 85 -14.70 4.59 27.50
N THR A 86 -13.54 5.22 27.37
CA THR A 86 -12.60 5.45 28.49
C THR A 86 -13.18 6.42 29.51
N ASN A 87 -13.70 7.56 29.06
CA ASN A 87 -14.33 8.53 29.96
C ASN A 87 -15.60 7.96 30.58
N THR A 88 -16.40 7.21 29.83
CA THR A 88 -17.59 6.52 30.31
C THR A 88 -17.25 5.47 31.39
N ALA A 89 -16.18 4.72 31.20
CA ALA A 89 -15.69 3.74 32.17
C ALA A 89 -15.13 4.41 33.45
N ASN A 90 -14.44 5.55 33.31
CA ASN A 90 -13.94 6.31 34.42
C ASN A 90 -15.10 6.93 35.26
N GLU A 91 -16.11 7.46 34.61
CA GLU A 91 -17.33 7.94 35.28
C GLU A 91 -18.02 6.79 36.06
N CYS A 92 -18.14 5.62 35.45
CA CYS A 92 -18.69 4.43 36.12
C CYS A 92 -17.85 4.01 37.34
N ASN A 93 -16.50 4.08 37.23
CA ASN A 93 -15.61 3.82 38.37
C ASN A 93 -15.81 4.85 39.49
N LEU A 94 -15.97 6.13 39.14
CA LEU A 94 -16.21 7.19 40.12
C LEU A 94 -17.52 6.98 40.86
N LEU A 95 -18.60 6.56 40.19
CA LEU A 95 -19.87 6.25 40.85
C LEU A 95 -19.76 5.05 41.77
N LEU A 96 -19.12 3.97 41.35
CA LEU A 96 -18.94 2.77 42.16
C LEU A 96 -17.98 3.00 43.34
N SER A 97 -17.03 3.90 43.26
CA SER A 97 -16.14 4.24 44.37
C SER A 97 -16.86 4.86 45.56
N LYS A 98 -18.07 5.40 45.35
CA LYS A 98 -18.95 5.95 46.40
C LYS A 98 -19.81 4.92 47.10
N VAL A 99 -19.90 3.70 46.56
CA VAL A 99 -20.53 2.57 47.25
C VAL A 99 -19.56 2.01 48.26
N THR A 100 -19.89 2.04 49.53
CA THR A 100 -19.01 1.60 50.63
C THR A 100 -19.59 0.42 51.38
N GLY A 101 -18.73 -0.34 52.06
CA GLY A 101 -19.04 -1.61 52.76
C GLY A 101 -18.14 -2.73 52.29
N PRO A 102 -18.41 -4.00 52.63
CA PRO A 102 -17.59 -5.13 52.24
C PRO A 102 -17.80 -5.55 50.78
N VAL A 103 -17.68 -4.59 49.88
CA VAL A 103 -17.85 -4.77 48.44
C VAL A 103 -16.65 -4.26 47.66
N PHE A 104 -16.41 -4.85 46.48
CA PHE A 104 -15.40 -4.39 45.54
C PHE A 104 -15.99 -4.39 44.13
N TYR A 105 -15.28 -3.73 43.18
CA TYR A 105 -15.64 -3.73 41.77
C TYR A 105 -14.40 -3.77 40.89
N ARG A 106 -14.57 -4.29 39.68
CA ARG A 106 -13.49 -4.33 38.69
C ARG A 106 -13.32 -2.97 38.04
N LYS A 107 -12.17 -2.32 38.32
CA LYS A 107 -11.83 -1.01 37.78
C LYS A 107 -11.51 -1.07 36.29
N ASP A 108 -11.05 -2.21 35.84
CA ASP A 108 -10.51 -2.43 34.47
C ASP A 108 -11.59 -2.56 33.37
N ILE A 109 -12.86 -2.95 33.72
CA ILE A 109 -13.93 -3.07 32.73
C ILE A 109 -14.18 -1.74 32.02
N GLY A 110 -14.17 -1.73 30.66
CA GLY A 110 -14.32 -0.55 29.83
C GLY A 110 -13.07 0.34 29.78
N LEU A 111 -12.05 0.07 30.61
CA LEU A 111 -10.72 0.66 30.52
C LEU A 111 -9.73 -0.29 29.81
N HIS A 112 -10.24 -1.37 29.25
CA HIS A 112 -9.46 -2.28 28.44
C HIS A 112 -9.06 -1.62 27.09
N ASN A 113 -8.24 -0.59 27.17
CA ASN A 113 -7.06 -0.53 26.36
C ASN A 113 -5.95 -1.29 27.12
N ARG A 114 -6.14 -2.58 27.40
CA ARG A 114 -5.00 -3.47 27.30
C ARG A 114 -4.71 -3.52 25.80
N SER A 115 -3.96 -2.52 25.32
CA SER A 115 -3.11 -2.78 24.18
C SER A 115 -2.56 -4.18 24.44
N SER A 116 -2.89 -5.12 23.56
CA SER A 116 -2.33 -6.47 23.67
C SER A 116 -0.83 -6.31 23.87
N LEU A 117 -0.13 -7.25 24.45
CA LEU A 117 1.34 -7.18 24.53
C LEU A 117 1.94 -6.85 23.16
N TYR A 118 1.25 -7.25 22.11
CA TYR A 118 1.57 -6.94 20.71
C TYR A 118 1.40 -5.45 20.37
N ASN A 119 0.33 -4.80 20.85
CA ASN A 119 0.15 -3.33 20.71
C ASN A 119 1.18 -2.55 21.56
N GLN A 120 1.56 -3.08 22.73
CA GLN A 120 2.65 -2.48 23.53
C GLN A 120 4.00 -2.63 22.85
N ALA A 121 4.18 -3.67 22.04
CA ALA A 121 5.32 -3.86 21.15
C ALA A 121 5.26 -3.01 19.87
N GLY A 122 4.19 -2.20 19.69
CA GLY A 122 4.06 -1.26 18.57
C GLY A 122 3.30 -1.81 17.36
N VAL A 123 2.61 -2.97 17.45
CA VAL A 123 1.86 -3.57 16.33
C VAL A 123 0.37 -3.59 16.60
N ASN A 124 -0.43 -3.00 15.69
CA ASN A 124 -1.88 -2.87 15.82
C ASN A 124 -2.63 -3.85 14.89
N ILE A 125 -3.04 -5.00 15.44
CA ILE A 125 -3.78 -6.04 14.71
C ILE A 125 -5.11 -5.52 14.13
N GLU A 126 -5.81 -4.63 14.85
CA GLU A 126 -7.10 -4.10 14.40
C GLU A 126 -6.93 -3.24 13.16
N GLU A 127 -5.88 -2.44 13.10
CA GLU A 127 -5.55 -1.62 11.94
C GLU A 127 -5.21 -2.49 10.73
N GLY A 128 -4.47 -3.58 10.92
CA GLY A 128 -4.22 -4.58 9.88
C GLY A 128 -5.51 -5.20 9.34
N ASN A 129 -6.41 -5.61 10.22
CA ASN A 129 -7.71 -6.16 9.83
C ASN A 129 -8.59 -5.14 9.08
N MET A 130 -8.54 -3.87 9.48
CA MET A 130 -9.22 -2.79 8.75
C MET A 130 -8.63 -2.56 7.37
N ALA A 131 -7.30 -2.62 7.24
CA ALA A 131 -6.63 -2.49 5.95
C ALA A 131 -7.13 -3.56 4.98
N VAL A 132 -7.11 -4.84 5.39
CA VAL A 132 -7.60 -5.97 4.57
C VAL A 132 -9.04 -5.75 4.08
N LYS A 133 -9.95 -5.29 4.95
CA LYS A 133 -11.34 -4.99 4.56
C LYS A 133 -11.44 -3.86 3.54
N LYS A 134 -10.60 -2.81 3.69
CA LYS A 134 -10.63 -1.63 2.81
C LYS A 134 -10.08 -1.92 1.41
N ILE A 135 -9.19 -2.91 1.25
CA ILE A 135 -8.55 -3.21 -0.04
C ILE A 135 -9.29 -4.26 -0.86
N GLN A 136 -10.16 -5.09 -0.27
CA GLN A 136 -10.79 -6.23 -0.91
C GLN A 136 -11.39 -5.90 -2.28
N THR A 137 -12.21 -4.87 -2.38
CA THR A 137 -12.89 -4.49 -3.64
C THR A 137 -11.91 -4.08 -4.73
N TYR A 138 -10.80 -3.45 -4.38
CA TYR A 138 -9.76 -3.08 -5.35
C TYR A 138 -9.03 -4.32 -5.87
N VAL A 139 -8.64 -5.23 -4.98
CA VAL A 139 -7.97 -6.50 -5.33
C VAL A 139 -8.87 -7.34 -6.23
N GLU A 140 -10.10 -7.63 -5.80
CA GLU A 140 -11.06 -8.43 -6.55
C GLU A 140 -11.42 -7.80 -7.91
N SER A 141 -11.34 -6.47 -8.04
CA SER A 141 -11.59 -5.78 -9.32
C SER A 141 -10.54 -6.07 -10.40
N THR A 142 -9.40 -6.68 -10.04
CA THR A 142 -8.34 -7.10 -10.97
C THR A 142 -8.48 -8.56 -11.39
N PHE A 143 -9.36 -9.34 -10.74
CA PHE A 143 -9.51 -10.77 -10.98
C PHE A 143 -10.12 -11.05 -12.35
N ASN A 144 -9.62 -12.10 -12.97
CA ASN A 144 -10.12 -12.62 -14.25
C ASN A 144 -10.33 -14.14 -14.14
N GLU A 145 -10.72 -14.78 -15.25
CA GLU A 145 -11.03 -16.22 -15.32
C GLU A 145 -9.84 -17.14 -14.99
N HIS A 146 -8.64 -16.63 -14.94
CA HIS A 146 -7.44 -17.38 -14.58
C HIS A 146 -7.25 -17.48 -13.06
N VAL A 147 -7.89 -16.63 -12.26
CA VAL A 147 -7.80 -16.68 -10.80
C VAL A 147 -8.69 -17.79 -10.26
N ILE A 148 -8.09 -18.70 -9.48
CA ILE A 148 -8.82 -19.84 -8.87
C ILE A 148 -9.04 -19.58 -7.38
N SER A 149 -8.09 -18.90 -6.71
CA SER A 149 -8.18 -18.53 -5.29
C SER A 149 -9.22 -17.46 -5.02
N ARG A 150 -9.61 -17.35 -3.75
CA ARG A 150 -10.46 -16.25 -3.26
C ARG A 150 -9.61 -15.20 -2.58
N PHE A 151 -10.13 -14.00 -2.46
CA PHE A 151 -9.51 -12.98 -1.61
C PHE A 151 -9.43 -13.49 -0.17
N GLY A 152 -8.24 -13.36 0.46
CA GLY A 152 -7.99 -13.82 1.83
C GLY A 152 -7.53 -15.27 1.96
N ASP A 153 -7.40 -16.03 0.87
CA ASP A 153 -6.74 -17.33 0.89
C ASP A 153 -5.23 -17.17 1.22
N PHE A 154 -4.62 -18.20 1.79
CA PHE A 154 -3.18 -18.20 2.13
C PHE A 154 -2.25 -18.04 0.92
N SER A 155 -2.71 -18.42 -0.27
CA SER A 155 -1.92 -18.37 -1.50
C SER A 155 -2.79 -18.04 -2.69
N GLY A 156 -2.28 -17.21 -3.58
CA GLY A 156 -2.90 -16.94 -4.87
C GLY A 156 -2.74 -18.13 -5.82
N LEU A 157 -3.84 -18.61 -6.41
CA LEU A 157 -3.84 -19.67 -7.41
C LEU A 157 -4.21 -19.08 -8.77
N PHE A 158 -3.29 -19.19 -9.72
CA PHE A 158 -3.45 -18.68 -11.08
C PHE A 158 -3.32 -19.81 -12.11
N ARG A 159 -4.32 -19.94 -13.00
CA ARG A 159 -4.32 -20.94 -14.09
C ARG A 159 -3.55 -20.41 -15.28
N LEU A 160 -2.44 -21.03 -15.59
CA LEU A 160 -1.71 -20.77 -16.83
C LEU A 160 -2.34 -21.59 -17.97
N SER A 161 -2.90 -20.91 -18.98
CA SER A 161 -3.52 -21.55 -20.16
C SER A 161 -3.36 -20.69 -21.41
N GLY A 162 -3.52 -21.28 -22.58
CA GLY A 162 -3.43 -20.57 -23.87
C GLY A 162 -2.02 -20.46 -24.45
N TYR A 163 -1.01 -21.06 -23.81
CA TYR A 163 0.38 -21.05 -24.25
C TYR A 163 0.80 -22.46 -24.75
N LYS A 164 1.75 -22.51 -25.70
CA LYS A 164 2.28 -23.75 -26.24
C LYS A 164 3.55 -24.19 -25.49
N LYS A 165 4.48 -23.27 -25.31
CA LYS A 165 5.75 -23.47 -24.60
C LYS A 165 6.03 -22.27 -23.69
N PRO A 166 5.24 -22.11 -22.62
CA PRO A 166 5.34 -20.93 -21.75
C PRO A 166 6.63 -20.95 -20.94
N VAL A 167 7.31 -19.82 -20.92
CA VAL A 167 8.42 -19.52 -20.00
C VAL A 167 7.95 -18.43 -19.05
N LEU A 168 8.02 -18.70 -17.75
CA LEU A 168 7.69 -17.71 -16.72
C LEU A 168 8.85 -16.75 -16.53
N VAL A 169 8.52 -15.48 -16.44
CA VAL A 169 9.46 -14.39 -16.15
C VAL A 169 9.04 -13.75 -14.85
N SER A 170 9.98 -13.57 -13.93
CA SER A 170 9.73 -12.93 -12.63
C SER A 170 10.68 -11.77 -12.41
N THR A 171 10.16 -10.72 -11.79
CA THR A 171 10.95 -9.58 -11.31
C THR A 171 10.42 -9.11 -9.96
N THR A 172 11.31 -8.54 -9.15
CA THR A 172 10.98 -7.89 -7.88
C THR A 172 11.77 -6.60 -7.78
N ASP A 173 11.08 -5.51 -7.47
CA ASP A 173 11.71 -4.20 -7.26
C ASP A 173 10.95 -3.38 -6.22
N GLY A 174 11.55 -2.27 -5.78
CA GLY A 174 11.00 -1.31 -4.84
C GLY A 174 10.94 0.11 -5.42
N VAL A 175 10.02 0.94 -4.92
CA VAL A 175 9.99 2.36 -5.28
C VAL A 175 11.16 3.12 -4.65
N GLY A 176 11.66 2.62 -3.52
CA GLY A 176 12.78 3.22 -2.82
C GLY A 176 12.48 4.61 -2.25
N THR A 177 13.49 5.47 -2.20
CA THR A 177 13.41 6.78 -1.52
C THR A 177 12.54 7.83 -2.24
N LYS A 178 11.99 7.53 -3.41
CA LYS A 178 10.94 8.33 -4.07
C LYS A 178 9.72 8.46 -3.17
N THR A 179 9.40 7.40 -2.39
CA THR A 179 8.28 7.39 -1.44
C THR A 179 8.24 8.63 -0.56
N VAL A 180 9.38 9.03 -0.02
CA VAL A 180 9.48 10.17 0.90
C VAL A 180 9.12 11.48 0.19
N LEU A 181 9.68 11.72 -1.01
CA LEU A 181 9.44 12.96 -1.76
C LEU A 181 7.97 13.05 -2.22
N VAL A 182 7.42 11.95 -2.74
CA VAL A 182 6.05 11.91 -3.24
C VAL A 182 5.04 12.15 -2.10
N LEU A 183 5.22 11.48 -0.96
CA LEU A 183 4.33 11.66 0.19
C LEU A 183 4.44 13.06 0.80
N GLU A 184 5.63 13.66 0.83
CA GLU A 184 5.84 15.05 1.26
C GLU A 184 5.11 16.05 0.36
N LYS A 185 5.19 15.88 -0.96
CA LYS A 185 4.70 16.88 -1.93
C LYS A 185 3.22 16.72 -2.29
N TYR A 186 2.66 15.49 -2.20
CA TYR A 186 1.28 15.20 -2.61
C TYR A 186 0.37 14.73 -1.47
N GLY A 187 0.93 14.51 -0.28
CA GLY A 187 0.20 13.93 0.84
C GLY A 187 -0.13 12.44 0.64
N PRO A 188 -0.74 11.79 1.64
CA PRO A 188 -0.89 10.34 1.63
C PRO A 188 -1.87 9.83 0.56
N GLU A 189 -3.01 10.49 0.35
CA GLU A 189 -4.03 9.97 -0.56
C GLU A 189 -3.55 9.87 -2.00
N ILE A 190 -3.03 10.97 -2.54
CA ILE A 190 -2.52 11.02 -3.92
C ILE A 190 -1.17 10.32 -4.01
N GLY A 191 -0.29 10.56 -3.04
CA GLY A 191 1.06 10.03 -3.03
C GLY A 191 1.09 8.50 -3.04
N PHE A 192 0.33 7.84 -2.18
CA PHE A 192 0.28 6.37 -2.18
C PHE A 192 -0.30 5.78 -3.47
N GLN A 193 -1.31 6.42 -4.08
CA GLN A 193 -1.81 5.98 -5.39
C GLN A 193 -0.71 6.08 -6.47
N MET A 194 0.05 7.18 -6.50
CA MET A 194 1.19 7.34 -7.41
C MET A 194 2.24 6.25 -7.21
N LEU A 195 2.59 5.94 -5.97
CA LEU A 195 3.56 4.88 -5.64
C LEU A 195 3.07 3.50 -6.05
N GLY A 196 1.76 3.22 -5.95
CA GLY A 196 1.16 1.99 -6.46
C GLY A 196 1.31 1.85 -7.98
N HIS A 197 1.09 2.93 -8.74
CA HIS A 197 1.37 2.94 -10.18
C HIS A 197 2.85 2.80 -10.48
N ASP A 198 3.73 3.46 -9.72
CA ASP A 198 5.17 3.40 -9.90
C ASP A 198 5.69 1.96 -9.87
N ILE A 199 5.33 1.22 -8.81
CA ILE A 199 5.90 -0.12 -8.61
C ILE A 199 5.39 -1.14 -9.64
N VAL A 200 4.12 -1.07 -10.02
CA VAL A 200 3.57 -1.94 -11.05
C VAL A 200 4.22 -1.66 -12.40
N ASN A 201 4.30 -0.39 -12.80
CA ASN A 201 4.89 0.00 -14.08
C ASN A 201 6.40 -0.30 -14.16
N HIS A 202 7.11 -0.15 -13.04
CA HIS A 202 8.52 -0.57 -12.95
C HIS A 202 8.67 -2.06 -13.28
N CYS A 203 7.94 -2.91 -12.55
CA CYS A 203 7.99 -4.36 -12.76
C CYS A 203 7.55 -4.79 -14.16
N ILE A 204 6.55 -4.12 -14.76
CA ILE A 204 6.16 -4.35 -16.16
C ILE A 204 7.35 -4.10 -17.09
N ASN A 205 8.04 -2.98 -16.95
CA ASN A 205 9.13 -2.60 -17.84
C ASN A 205 10.32 -3.57 -17.73
N ASP A 206 10.60 -4.08 -16.53
CA ASP A 206 11.66 -5.07 -16.31
C ASP A 206 11.39 -6.40 -17.01
N MET A 207 10.12 -6.84 -17.05
CA MET A 207 9.82 -8.08 -17.77
C MET A 207 9.67 -7.89 -19.28
N LEU A 208 9.26 -6.70 -19.72
CA LEU A 208 9.16 -6.37 -21.14
C LEU A 208 10.49 -6.55 -21.89
N VAL A 209 11.63 -6.31 -21.22
CA VAL A 209 12.95 -6.51 -21.84
C VAL A 209 13.22 -7.94 -22.27
N LYS A 210 12.41 -8.89 -21.80
CA LYS A 210 12.40 -10.30 -22.23
C LYS A 210 11.24 -10.65 -23.16
N GLY A 211 10.42 -9.69 -23.55
CA GLY A 211 9.21 -9.92 -24.36
C GLY A 211 8.05 -10.50 -23.58
N ALA A 212 8.14 -10.57 -22.25
CA ALA A 212 7.11 -11.16 -21.42
C ALA A 212 5.93 -10.20 -21.20
N ARG A 213 4.74 -10.76 -21.04
CA ARG A 213 3.53 -10.06 -20.62
C ARG A 213 3.20 -10.37 -19.18
N PRO A 214 2.71 -9.41 -18.40
CA PRO A 214 2.34 -9.64 -17.00
C PRO A 214 1.17 -10.63 -16.88
N LEU A 215 1.21 -11.49 -15.87
CA LEU A 215 0.11 -12.37 -15.48
C LEU A 215 -0.48 -11.92 -14.16
N PHE A 216 0.34 -11.85 -13.12
CA PHE A 216 -0.09 -11.44 -11.81
C PHE A 216 1.01 -10.73 -11.02
N PHE A 217 0.58 -9.97 -10.03
CA PHE A 217 1.38 -9.11 -9.19
C PHE A 217 1.12 -9.43 -7.71
N LEU A 218 2.16 -9.31 -6.89
CA LEU A 218 2.09 -9.35 -5.44
C LEU A 218 2.75 -8.07 -4.91
N ASP A 219 2.06 -7.37 -4.02
CA ASP A 219 2.55 -6.15 -3.41
C ASP A 219 3.06 -6.38 -1.98
N TYR A 220 3.97 -5.53 -1.55
CA TYR A 220 4.42 -5.43 -0.17
C TYR A 220 4.41 -3.97 0.24
N ILE A 221 3.75 -3.67 1.35
CA ILE A 221 3.79 -2.36 1.99
C ILE A 221 4.16 -2.53 3.45
N ALA A 222 5.22 -1.85 3.87
CA ALA A 222 5.70 -1.87 5.24
C ALA A 222 5.93 -0.45 5.79
N SER A 223 5.61 -0.26 7.05
CA SER A 223 5.81 1.02 7.73
C SER A 223 6.13 0.82 9.22
N SER A 224 6.69 1.85 9.85
CA SER A 224 6.92 1.85 11.30
C SER A 224 5.61 1.74 12.08
N LYS A 225 4.55 2.38 11.58
CA LYS A 225 3.20 2.34 12.12
C LYS A 225 2.22 2.25 10.98
N LEU A 226 1.37 1.22 11.02
CA LEU A 226 0.40 0.97 9.98
C LEU A 226 -0.75 1.99 10.02
N ASN A 227 -1.21 2.38 8.84
CA ASN A 227 -2.42 3.17 8.65
C ASN A 227 -3.24 2.54 7.52
N SER A 228 -4.43 2.08 7.83
CA SER A 228 -5.30 1.35 6.89
C SER A 228 -5.75 2.18 5.68
N ASP A 229 -5.82 3.52 5.80
CA ASP A 229 -6.12 4.39 4.65
C ASP A 229 -4.90 4.52 3.72
N HIS A 230 -3.68 4.56 4.26
CA HIS A 230 -2.47 4.55 3.44
C HIS A 230 -2.37 3.26 2.61
N VAL A 231 -2.61 2.10 3.25
CA VAL A 231 -2.67 0.80 2.55
C VAL A 231 -3.75 0.81 1.47
N LYS A 232 -4.94 1.29 1.78
CA LYS A 232 -6.04 1.43 0.81
C LYS A 232 -5.65 2.28 -0.40
N PHE A 233 -5.03 3.44 -0.18
CA PHE A 233 -4.63 4.33 -1.28
C PHE A 233 -3.55 3.70 -2.15
N PHE A 234 -2.57 3.04 -1.53
CA PHE A 234 -1.53 2.32 -2.24
C PHE A 234 -2.10 1.19 -3.09
N VAL A 235 -2.88 0.28 -2.48
CA VAL A 235 -3.48 -0.86 -3.18
C VAL A 235 -4.45 -0.42 -4.26
N LYS A 236 -5.16 0.71 -4.10
CA LYS A 236 -5.96 1.32 -5.17
C LYS A 236 -5.10 1.64 -6.39
N GLY A 237 -3.96 2.32 -6.19
CA GLY A 237 -3.04 2.64 -7.27
C GLY A 237 -2.45 1.39 -7.94
N VAL A 238 -2.07 0.38 -7.16
CA VAL A 238 -1.61 -0.93 -7.66
C VAL A 238 -2.69 -1.59 -8.52
N ALA A 239 -3.92 -1.68 -8.03
CA ALA A 239 -5.03 -2.30 -8.75
C ALA A 239 -5.36 -1.56 -10.06
N GLU A 240 -5.35 -0.23 -10.07
CA GLU A 240 -5.56 0.58 -11.27
C GLU A 240 -4.47 0.32 -12.33
N ALA A 241 -3.21 0.24 -11.92
CA ALA A 241 -2.10 -0.06 -12.83
C ALA A 241 -2.15 -1.51 -13.34
N CYS A 242 -2.45 -2.47 -12.47
CA CYS A 242 -2.64 -3.88 -12.83
C CYS A 242 -3.77 -4.05 -13.87
N LYS A 243 -4.91 -3.40 -13.67
CA LYS A 243 -6.04 -3.45 -14.63
C LYS A 243 -5.65 -2.89 -16.00
N LYS A 244 -4.92 -1.77 -16.04
CA LYS A 244 -4.42 -1.20 -17.31
C LYS A 244 -3.47 -2.15 -18.05
N ALA A 245 -2.77 -3.01 -17.32
CA ALA A 245 -1.83 -3.97 -17.86
C ALA A 245 -2.44 -5.38 -18.08
N ASN A 246 -3.75 -5.54 -17.87
CA ASN A 246 -4.42 -6.84 -17.85
C ASN A 246 -3.71 -7.85 -16.92
N CYS A 247 -3.27 -7.38 -15.78
CA CYS A 247 -2.53 -8.09 -14.74
C CYS A 247 -3.41 -8.24 -13.49
N VAL A 248 -3.29 -9.36 -12.79
CA VAL A 248 -4.06 -9.62 -11.57
C VAL A 248 -3.25 -9.24 -10.34
N LEU A 249 -3.78 -8.45 -9.42
CA LEU A 249 -3.25 -8.34 -8.07
C LEU A 249 -3.73 -9.56 -7.27
N ILE A 250 -2.89 -10.60 -7.16
CA ILE A 250 -3.32 -11.90 -6.65
C ILE A 250 -3.08 -12.10 -5.16
N GLY A 251 -2.24 -11.27 -4.56
CA GLY A 251 -1.88 -11.33 -3.15
C GLY A 251 -0.89 -10.23 -2.80
N GLY A 252 -0.47 -10.23 -1.56
CA GLY A 252 0.51 -9.26 -1.05
C GLY A 252 0.76 -9.41 0.43
N GLU A 253 1.54 -8.51 1.01
CA GLU A 253 1.86 -8.49 2.43
C GLU A 253 1.81 -7.06 2.96
N THR A 254 1.20 -6.89 4.13
CA THR A 254 1.13 -5.61 4.84
C THR A 254 1.79 -5.75 6.20
N ALA A 255 2.91 -5.05 6.41
CA ALA A 255 3.73 -5.22 7.60
C ALA A 255 3.82 -3.94 8.44
N GLU A 256 3.56 -4.06 9.75
CA GLU A 256 3.89 -3.04 10.73
C GLU A 256 5.20 -3.43 11.40
N MET A 257 6.23 -2.61 11.21
CA MET A 257 7.61 -2.93 11.60
C MET A 257 8.23 -1.78 12.42
N PRO A 258 7.81 -1.63 13.69
CA PRO A 258 8.37 -0.61 14.59
C PRO A 258 9.88 -0.85 14.78
N SER A 259 10.63 0.22 14.85
CA SER A 259 12.11 0.22 14.99
C SER A 259 12.90 -0.27 13.76
N VAL A 260 12.27 -0.81 12.73
CA VAL A 260 12.91 -1.11 11.43
C VAL A 260 12.84 0.11 10.52
N TYR A 261 11.66 0.70 10.41
CA TYR A 261 11.46 1.96 9.69
C TYR A 261 11.38 3.14 10.65
N ASN A 262 11.90 4.29 10.23
CA ASN A 262 11.68 5.55 10.94
C ASN A 262 10.19 5.90 10.96
N GLU A 263 9.75 6.62 11.99
CA GLU A 263 8.37 7.07 12.11
C GLU A 263 7.95 7.89 10.87
N GLY A 264 6.78 7.58 10.33
CA GLY A 264 6.25 8.19 9.11
C GLY A 264 6.84 7.69 7.80
N HIS A 265 7.83 6.79 7.83
CA HIS A 265 8.40 6.21 6.62
C HIS A 265 7.69 4.90 6.25
N THR A 266 7.53 4.71 4.96
CA THR A 266 6.91 3.52 4.36
C THR A 266 7.80 3.01 3.24
N ASP A 267 7.92 1.70 3.14
CA ASP A 267 8.55 1.01 2.01
C ASP A 267 7.49 0.28 1.20
N VAL A 268 7.63 0.31 -0.13
CA VAL A 268 6.73 -0.37 -1.04
C VAL A 268 7.53 -1.14 -2.08
N VAL A 269 7.19 -2.41 -2.24
CA VAL A 269 7.86 -3.37 -3.12
C VAL A 269 6.80 -4.12 -3.91
N GLY A 270 7.16 -4.56 -5.09
CA GLY A 270 6.31 -5.39 -5.93
C GLY A 270 7.06 -6.57 -6.50
N THR A 271 6.36 -7.69 -6.62
CA THR A 271 6.84 -8.87 -7.34
C THR A 271 5.85 -9.18 -8.45
N MET A 272 6.34 -9.26 -9.67
CA MET A 272 5.53 -9.54 -10.85
C MET A 272 5.96 -10.85 -11.51
N ILE A 273 4.98 -11.65 -11.87
CA ILE A 273 5.15 -12.84 -12.66
C ILE A 273 4.47 -12.61 -14.00
N GLY A 274 5.21 -12.88 -15.07
CA GLY A 274 4.73 -12.80 -16.45
C GLY A 274 5.11 -14.04 -17.24
N VAL A 275 4.75 -14.05 -18.50
CA VAL A 275 4.94 -15.18 -19.39
C VAL A 275 5.35 -14.72 -20.78
N VAL A 276 6.19 -15.52 -21.42
CA VAL A 276 6.56 -15.38 -22.83
C VAL A 276 6.63 -16.78 -23.47
N GLU A 277 6.27 -16.91 -24.73
CA GLU A 277 6.55 -18.14 -25.47
C GLU A 277 8.07 -18.30 -25.66
N GLU A 278 8.57 -19.54 -25.53
CA GLU A 278 10.02 -19.83 -25.59
C GLU A 278 10.69 -19.26 -26.87
N ASP A 279 9.98 -19.33 -28.01
CA ASP A 279 10.46 -18.83 -29.30
C ASP A 279 10.29 -17.30 -29.50
N GLN A 280 9.64 -16.62 -28.54
CA GLN A 280 9.43 -15.18 -28.56
C GLN A 280 10.32 -14.44 -27.54
N ILE A 281 11.17 -15.14 -26.81
CA ILE A 281 12.07 -14.55 -25.84
C ILE A 281 13.00 -13.55 -26.52
N ILE A 282 13.00 -12.30 -26.04
CA ILE A 282 13.97 -11.28 -26.48
C ILE A 282 15.30 -11.54 -25.77
N ASP A 283 16.30 -11.95 -26.56
CA ASP A 283 17.68 -12.19 -26.10
C ASP A 283 18.64 -11.29 -26.84
N GLY A 284 18.91 -10.09 -26.26
CA GLY A 284 19.81 -9.12 -26.86
C GLY A 284 21.23 -9.64 -27.11
N LYS A 285 21.74 -10.50 -26.20
CA LYS A 285 23.08 -11.12 -26.33
C LYS A 285 23.22 -11.98 -27.59
N ARG A 286 22.13 -12.56 -28.07
CA ARG A 286 22.10 -13.41 -29.26
C ARG A 286 21.68 -12.68 -30.51
N ASN A 287 20.75 -11.70 -30.37
CA ASN A 287 20.00 -11.17 -31.50
C ASN A 287 20.49 -9.79 -31.96
N ILE A 288 21.10 -8.99 -31.07
CA ILE A 288 21.62 -7.67 -31.43
C ILE A 288 22.84 -7.84 -32.34
N LYS A 289 22.86 -7.07 -33.43
CA LYS A 289 23.89 -7.14 -34.45
C LYS A 289 24.53 -5.75 -34.68
N LYS A 290 25.73 -5.77 -35.21
CA LYS A 290 26.37 -4.57 -35.71
C LYS A 290 25.48 -3.89 -36.75
N GLY A 291 25.29 -2.59 -36.61
CA GLY A 291 24.39 -1.79 -37.43
C GLY A 291 22.97 -1.61 -36.89
N ASP A 292 22.55 -2.39 -35.88
CA ASP A 292 21.25 -2.17 -35.24
C ASP A 292 21.16 -0.76 -34.65
N LEU A 293 20.01 -0.15 -34.80
CA LEU A 293 19.70 1.15 -34.24
C LEU A 293 19.30 1.02 -32.76
N ALA A 294 19.79 1.93 -31.94
CA ALA A 294 19.34 2.08 -30.55
C ALA A 294 18.24 3.16 -30.48
N VAL A 295 17.00 2.72 -30.43
CA VAL A 295 15.80 3.57 -30.41
C VAL A 295 15.37 3.81 -28.96
N ALA A 296 15.42 5.06 -28.51
CA ALA A 296 15.07 5.48 -27.16
C ALA A 296 13.62 5.91 -27.07
N LEU A 297 12.91 5.40 -26.09
CA LEU A 297 11.60 5.87 -25.66
C LEU A 297 11.75 6.80 -24.45
N PRO A 298 11.03 7.95 -24.43
CA PRO A 298 11.17 8.93 -23.37
C PRO A 298 10.63 8.42 -22.04
N SER A 299 11.32 8.74 -20.95
CA SER A 299 10.81 8.58 -19.59
C SER A 299 9.82 9.68 -19.23
N SER A 300 8.97 9.44 -18.23
CA SER A 300 8.10 10.47 -17.66
C SER A 300 8.82 11.40 -16.68
N GLY A 301 10.03 11.07 -16.29
CA GLY A 301 10.87 11.75 -15.32
C GLY A 301 11.93 10.79 -14.78
N PRO A 302 12.41 10.95 -13.55
CA PRO A 302 13.43 10.07 -12.96
C PRO A 302 12.97 8.63 -12.72
N HIS A 303 11.69 8.34 -12.93
CA HIS A 303 11.05 7.05 -12.63
C HIS A 303 11.13 6.71 -11.15
N THR A 304 11.94 5.72 -10.75
CA THR A 304 12.10 5.26 -9.36
C THR A 304 13.56 5.28 -8.90
N ASN A 305 14.48 5.86 -9.68
CA ASN A 305 15.92 5.83 -9.38
C ASN A 305 16.52 7.23 -9.16
N GLY A 306 17.61 7.29 -8.40
CA GLY A 306 18.33 8.55 -8.12
C GLY A 306 17.70 9.44 -7.05
N TYR A 307 16.65 9.00 -6.37
CA TYR A 307 15.88 9.85 -5.44
C TYR A 307 16.60 10.23 -4.15
N SER A 308 17.59 9.49 -3.70
CA SER A 308 18.42 9.91 -2.56
C SER A 308 19.16 11.21 -2.89
N LEU A 309 19.69 11.32 -4.10
CA LEU A 309 20.35 12.53 -4.58
C LEU A 309 19.35 13.64 -4.89
N ILE A 310 18.25 13.33 -5.57
CA ILE A 310 17.17 14.31 -5.85
C ILE A 310 16.66 14.94 -4.56
N ARG A 311 16.33 14.15 -3.54
CA ARG A 311 15.86 14.66 -2.26
C ARG A 311 16.85 15.59 -1.57
N LYS A 312 18.14 15.27 -1.64
CA LYS A 312 19.19 16.15 -1.13
C LYS A 312 19.19 17.48 -1.88
N ILE A 313 19.16 17.44 -3.23
CA ILE A 313 19.13 18.64 -4.07
C ILE A 313 17.88 19.49 -3.79
N VAL A 314 16.72 18.86 -3.71
CA VAL A 314 15.45 19.55 -3.40
C VAL A 314 15.55 20.25 -2.05
N LYS A 315 15.95 19.52 -0.99
CA LYS A 315 16.10 20.08 0.35
C LYS A 315 17.08 21.25 0.40
N ASP A 316 18.25 21.10 -0.23
CA ASP A 316 19.29 22.14 -0.26
C ASP A 316 18.83 23.38 -1.06
N ASN A 317 18.05 23.18 -2.13
CA ASN A 317 17.48 24.26 -2.92
C ASN A 317 16.35 25.00 -2.18
N GLU A 318 15.39 24.25 -1.62
CA GLU A 318 14.27 24.84 -0.89
C GLU A 318 14.71 25.61 0.36
N SER A 319 15.76 25.17 1.03
CA SER A 319 16.35 25.88 2.17
C SER A 319 16.92 27.25 1.81
N LYS A 320 17.33 27.45 0.56
CA LYS A 320 17.95 28.69 0.07
C LYS A 320 17.00 29.60 -0.69
N HIS A 321 16.04 29.02 -1.40
CA HIS A 321 15.24 29.71 -2.39
C HIS A 321 13.72 29.60 -2.14
N GLY A 322 13.31 28.87 -1.11
CA GLY A 322 11.90 28.55 -0.84
C GLY A 322 11.37 27.36 -1.65
N PRO A 323 10.06 27.07 -1.56
CA PRO A 323 9.44 25.93 -2.21
C PRO A 323 9.67 25.89 -3.71
N LEU A 324 9.78 24.67 -4.27
CA LEU A 324 9.90 24.47 -5.71
C LEU A 324 8.62 24.86 -6.46
N ASP A 325 8.76 25.32 -7.69
CA ASP A 325 7.64 25.47 -8.60
C ASP A 325 6.90 24.14 -8.81
N ARG A 326 5.58 24.21 -8.90
CA ARG A 326 4.72 23.03 -9.04
C ARG A 326 5.10 22.16 -10.26
N SER A 327 5.44 22.79 -11.37
CA SER A 327 5.87 22.09 -12.59
C SER A 327 7.14 21.26 -12.40
N ILE A 328 8.07 21.72 -11.57
CA ILE A 328 9.29 20.98 -11.22
C ILE A 328 8.93 19.80 -10.30
N VAL A 329 8.09 20.04 -9.28
CA VAL A 329 7.60 18.98 -8.40
C VAL A 329 6.89 17.89 -9.18
N ASP A 330 5.99 18.27 -10.10
CA ASP A 330 5.25 17.32 -10.94
C ASP A 330 6.19 16.49 -11.82
N ALA A 331 7.21 17.10 -12.42
CA ALA A 331 8.20 16.40 -13.23
C ALA A 331 9.11 15.48 -12.40
N LEU A 332 9.52 15.90 -11.18
CA LEU A 332 10.31 15.07 -10.27
C LEU A 332 9.53 13.88 -9.74
N CYS A 333 8.24 14.05 -9.45
CA CYS A 333 7.38 13.03 -8.88
C CYS A 333 6.56 12.25 -9.92
N ALA A 334 6.75 12.54 -11.22
CA ALA A 334 5.99 11.90 -12.29
C ALA A 334 5.97 10.37 -12.13
N THR A 335 4.78 9.80 -12.32
CA THR A 335 4.59 8.35 -12.23
C THR A 335 5.42 7.63 -13.29
N HIS A 336 6.01 6.52 -12.92
CA HIS A 336 6.81 5.66 -13.80
C HIS A 336 5.98 5.26 -15.03
N ARG A 337 6.50 5.53 -16.23
CA ARG A 337 5.82 5.22 -17.49
C ARG A 337 5.86 3.71 -17.75
N SER A 338 4.71 3.11 -18.06
CA SER A 338 4.65 1.75 -18.61
C SER A 338 4.87 1.79 -20.12
N TYR A 339 5.76 0.94 -20.63
CA TYR A 339 5.99 0.76 -22.06
C TYR A 339 5.20 -0.41 -22.67
N LEU A 340 4.38 -1.08 -21.87
CA LEU A 340 3.55 -2.21 -22.32
C LEU A 340 2.65 -1.85 -23.51
N PRO A 341 1.88 -0.74 -23.49
CA PRO A 341 1.02 -0.40 -24.64
C PRO A 341 1.82 -0.17 -25.92
N THR A 342 3.00 0.46 -25.81
CA THR A 342 3.91 0.67 -26.94
C THR A 342 4.39 -0.65 -27.52
N TYR A 343 4.84 -1.57 -26.64
CA TYR A 343 5.30 -2.89 -27.02
C TYR A 343 4.20 -3.72 -27.68
N GLU A 344 2.99 -3.69 -27.13
CA GLU A 344 1.83 -4.41 -27.70
C GLU A 344 1.48 -3.90 -29.11
N SER A 345 1.49 -2.59 -29.31
CA SER A 345 1.28 -1.99 -30.64
C SER A 345 2.35 -2.44 -31.64
N MET A 346 3.63 -2.45 -31.21
CA MET A 346 4.74 -2.93 -32.03
C MET A 346 4.58 -4.39 -32.44
N VAL A 347 4.23 -5.26 -31.49
CA VAL A 347 4.01 -6.69 -31.75
C VAL A 347 2.84 -6.89 -32.71
N ALA A 348 1.74 -6.17 -32.51
CA ALA A 348 0.56 -6.23 -33.39
C ALA A 348 0.87 -5.84 -34.84
N ASP A 349 1.76 -4.86 -35.05
CA ASP A 349 2.18 -4.41 -36.38
C ASP A 349 3.42 -5.14 -36.91
N GLY A 350 3.84 -6.23 -36.25
CA GLY A 350 4.90 -7.11 -36.71
C GLY A 350 6.30 -6.47 -36.64
N VAL A 351 6.52 -5.48 -35.79
CA VAL A 351 7.85 -4.91 -35.50
C VAL A 351 8.61 -5.88 -34.59
N LYS A 352 9.82 -6.23 -34.99
CA LYS A 352 10.70 -7.09 -34.22
C LYS A 352 11.80 -6.28 -33.56
N VAL A 353 12.07 -6.57 -32.30
CA VAL A 353 13.18 -6.02 -31.53
C VAL A 353 14.24 -7.10 -31.30
N ASN A 354 15.49 -6.76 -31.55
CA ASN A 354 16.62 -7.67 -31.31
C ASN A 354 17.04 -7.68 -29.83
N GLY A 355 16.80 -6.59 -29.10
CA GLY A 355 17.05 -6.45 -27.69
C GLY A 355 16.31 -5.26 -27.09
N MET A 356 16.06 -5.30 -25.80
CA MET A 356 15.46 -4.19 -25.04
C MET A 356 16.21 -3.99 -23.73
N VAL A 357 16.31 -2.76 -23.27
CA VAL A 357 16.88 -2.42 -21.97
C VAL A 357 16.07 -1.34 -21.27
N HIS A 358 15.66 -1.62 -20.05
CA HIS A 358 15.03 -0.64 -19.16
C HIS A 358 16.13 0.13 -18.44
N ILE A 359 16.11 1.47 -18.53
CA ILE A 359 17.14 2.32 -17.90
C ILE A 359 16.73 2.62 -16.46
N THR A 360 17.35 1.93 -15.54
CA THR A 360 17.15 2.00 -14.09
C THR A 360 18.40 2.52 -13.37
N GLY A 361 18.61 2.17 -12.12
CA GLY A 361 19.83 2.49 -11.37
C GLY A 361 21.09 2.01 -12.10
N GLY A 362 22.13 2.84 -12.08
CA GLY A 362 23.34 2.63 -12.89
C GLY A 362 23.31 3.28 -14.28
N GLY A 363 22.16 3.87 -14.68
CA GLY A 363 22.02 4.64 -15.91
C GLY A 363 22.37 3.87 -17.17
N PHE A 364 22.97 4.54 -18.15
CA PHE A 364 23.36 3.93 -19.41
C PHE A 364 24.56 3.00 -19.26
N GLU A 365 25.53 3.37 -18.41
CA GLU A 365 26.78 2.63 -18.25
C GLU A 365 26.56 1.18 -17.77
N ASP A 366 25.65 0.97 -16.82
CA ASP A 366 25.44 -0.36 -16.21
C ASP A 366 24.34 -1.16 -16.93
N ASN A 367 23.34 -0.50 -17.54
CA ASN A 367 22.19 -1.22 -18.09
C ASN A 367 22.39 -1.66 -19.54
N ILE A 368 22.97 -0.84 -20.41
CA ILE A 368 23.14 -1.15 -21.83
C ILE A 368 24.03 -2.40 -22.05
N PRO A 369 25.18 -2.56 -21.36
CA PRO A 369 26.05 -3.73 -21.54
C PRO A 369 25.38 -5.06 -21.14
N ARG A 370 24.32 -5.03 -20.33
CA ARG A 370 23.59 -6.25 -19.91
C ARG A 370 22.93 -6.97 -21.09
N VAL A 371 22.59 -6.26 -22.15
CA VAL A 371 21.89 -6.80 -23.32
C VAL A 371 22.73 -6.87 -24.58
N LEU A 372 23.79 -6.07 -24.69
CA LEU A 372 24.68 -6.10 -25.84
C LEU A 372 25.58 -7.35 -25.85
N PRO A 373 25.86 -7.97 -27.01
CA PRO A 373 26.97 -8.91 -27.17
C PRO A 373 28.29 -8.33 -26.64
N ASN A 374 29.18 -9.19 -26.14
CA ASN A 374 30.38 -8.74 -25.45
C ASN A 374 31.41 -8.01 -26.35
N ASP A 375 31.34 -8.29 -27.64
CA ASP A 375 32.21 -7.73 -28.69
C ASP A 375 31.62 -6.47 -29.34
N LEU A 376 30.39 -6.09 -28.97
CA LEU A 376 29.68 -4.94 -29.54
C LEU A 376 29.47 -3.86 -28.48
N LYS A 377 29.38 -2.63 -28.95
CA LYS A 377 29.11 -1.46 -28.11
C LYS A 377 28.16 -0.47 -28.82
N LEU A 378 27.46 0.34 -28.03
CA LEU A 378 26.65 1.42 -28.55
C LEU A 378 27.57 2.59 -28.95
N ILE A 379 27.48 3.03 -30.19
CA ILE A 379 28.09 4.25 -30.70
C ILE A 379 27.01 5.32 -30.66
N TYR A 380 27.16 6.29 -29.78
CA TYR A 380 26.17 7.34 -29.57
C TYR A 380 26.22 8.40 -30.69
N ASN A 381 25.06 8.91 -31.05
CA ASN A 381 24.94 10.12 -31.85
C ASN A 381 25.33 11.35 -30.99
N SER A 382 25.95 12.37 -31.58
CA SER A 382 26.42 13.56 -30.87
C SER A 382 25.32 14.47 -30.30
N ASN A 383 24.05 14.23 -30.62
CA ASN A 383 22.95 15.18 -30.40
C ASN A 383 21.97 14.78 -29.24
N PHE A 384 22.34 13.83 -28.37
CA PHE A 384 21.48 13.51 -27.25
C PHE A 384 21.50 14.62 -26.20
N THR A 385 20.33 15.16 -25.89
CA THR A 385 20.17 16.20 -24.87
C THR A 385 19.22 15.65 -23.79
N PRO A 386 19.64 15.62 -22.50
CA PRO A 386 18.76 15.22 -21.41
C PRO A 386 17.49 16.07 -21.34
N SER A 387 16.37 15.47 -20.96
CA SER A 387 15.10 16.21 -20.84
C SER A 387 15.19 17.33 -19.78
N PRO A 388 14.33 18.36 -19.85
CA PRO A 388 14.44 19.57 -19.02
C PRO A 388 14.58 19.33 -17.52
N ILE A 389 13.90 18.33 -17.00
CA ILE A 389 13.98 18.01 -15.56
C ILE A 389 15.39 17.53 -15.17
N PHE A 390 16.08 16.80 -16.02
CA PHE A 390 17.46 16.35 -15.75
C PHE A 390 18.47 17.48 -15.89
N GLN A 391 18.25 18.41 -16.82
CA GLN A 391 19.05 19.65 -16.90
C GLN A 391 18.89 20.47 -15.61
N TYR A 392 17.65 20.56 -15.08
CA TYR A 392 17.39 21.19 -13.79
C TYR A 392 18.13 20.49 -12.64
N ILE A 393 18.03 19.15 -12.54
CA ILE A 393 18.71 18.35 -11.50
C ILE A 393 20.23 18.58 -11.59
N GLN A 394 20.80 18.51 -12.80
CA GLN A 394 22.22 18.68 -13.05
C GLN A 394 22.70 20.05 -12.61
N LYS A 395 22.03 21.11 -13.08
CA LYS A 395 22.39 22.50 -12.78
C LYS A 395 22.26 22.79 -11.29
N THR A 396 21.13 22.42 -10.68
CA THR A 396 20.85 22.70 -9.26
C THR A 396 21.75 21.91 -8.32
N GLY A 397 22.04 20.64 -8.68
CA GLY A 397 22.93 19.77 -7.93
C GLY A 397 24.41 19.93 -8.23
N ASN A 398 24.79 20.75 -9.22
CA ASN A 398 26.16 20.87 -9.73
C ASN A 398 26.79 19.50 -10.05
N ILE A 399 26.05 18.66 -10.80
CA ILE A 399 26.42 17.27 -11.08
C ILE A 399 27.15 17.20 -12.40
N THR A 400 28.23 16.42 -12.49
CA THR A 400 28.95 16.21 -13.72
C THR A 400 28.17 15.36 -14.73
N ASP A 401 28.43 15.53 -16.06
CA ASP A 401 27.77 14.73 -17.10
C ASP A 401 27.96 13.22 -16.86
N LYS A 402 29.15 12.82 -16.46
CA LYS A 402 29.43 11.40 -16.13
C LYS A 402 28.59 10.87 -15.01
N GLU A 403 28.42 11.64 -13.94
CA GLU A 403 27.58 11.23 -12.80
C GLU A 403 26.09 11.22 -13.17
N MET A 404 25.63 12.19 -13.99
CA MET A 404 24.27 12.18 -14.53
C MET A 404 23.97 10.89 -15.28
N GLN A 405 24.84 10.46 -16.19
CA GLN A 405 24.67 9.24 -16.99
C GLN A 405 24.78 7.95 -16.17
N LYS A 406 25.43 7.99 -15.02
CA LYS A 406 25.57 6.85 -14.09
C LYS A 406 24.40 6.72 -13.14
N VAL A 407 23.78 7.83 -12.73
CA VAL A 407 22.74 7.84 -11.68
C VAL A 407 21.34 7.86 -12.28
N PHE A 408 21.16 8.58 -13.41
CA PHE A 408 19.84 8.89 -13.95
C PHE A 408 19.61 8.30 -15.34
N ASN A 409 18.33 8.15 -15.69
CA ASN A 409 17.92 7.77 -17.05
C ASN A 409 18.03 8.93 -18.06
N CYS A 410 18.31 10.15 -17.62
CA CYS A 410 18.49 11.37 -18.42
C CYS A 410 17.32 11.68 -19.39
N GLY A 411 16.14 11.12 -19.17
CA GLY A 411 14.96 11.28 -20.03
C GLY A 411 14.68 10.10 -20.95
N VAL A 412 15.46 9.03 -20.86
CA VAL A 412 15.28 7.78 -21.62
C VAL A 412 14.92 6.67 -20.65
N GLY A 413 13.73 6.11 -20.75
CA GLY A 413 13.31 5.03 -19.86
C GLY A 413 13.49 3.64 -20.46
N MET A 414 13.38 3.51 -21.79
CA MET A 414 13.55 2.23 -22.48
C MET A 414 14.37 2.46 -23.76
N ILE A 415 15.29 1.55 -24.06
CA ILE A 415 15.99 1.50 -25.35
C ILE A 415 15.67 0.18 -26.01
N MET A 416 15.34 0.24 -27.29
CA MET A 416 15.07 -0.92 -28.15
C MET A 416 16.15 -1.00 -29.24
N PHE A 417 16.69 -2.19 -29.47
CA PHE A 417 17.65 -2.44 -30.53
C PHE A 417 16.94 -3.15 -31.68
N MET A 418 17.03 -2.61 -32.88
CA MET A 418 16.38 -3.17 -34.07
C MET A 418 17.11 -2.75 -35.35
N ASP A 419 16.88 -3.51 -36.41
CA ASP A 419 17.39 -3.14 -37.75
C ASP A 419 16.61 -1.98 -38.37
N GLN A 420 17.08 -1.46 -39.47
CA GLN A 420 16.49 -0.32 -40.16
C GLN A 420 15.08 -0.62 -40.69
N ASP A 421 14.79 -1.86 -41.12
CA ASP A 421 13.47 -2.23 -41.67
C ASP A 421 12.41 -2.25 -40.55
N ASN A 422 12.76 -2.78 -39.39
CA ASN A 422 11.88 -2.75 -38.23
C ASN A 422 11.70 -1.32 -37.67
N TYR A 423 12.73 -0.47 -37.73
CA TYR A 423 12.61 0.95 -37.42
C TYR A 423 11.65 1.66 -38.36
N ASN A 424 11.77 1.42 -39.68
CA ASN A 424 10.85 2.01 -40.66
C ASN A 424 9.40 1.61 -40.41
N LYS A 425 9.12 0.35 -40.03
CA LYS A 425 7.78 -0.09 -39.60
C LYS A 425 7.34 0.64 -38.33
N LEU A 426 8.21 0.76 -37.30
CA LEU A 426 7.91 1.47 -36.06
C LEU A 426 7.41 2.89 -36.33
N THR A 427 8.05 3.62 -37.26
CA THR A 427 7.67 5.01 -37.57
C THR A 427 6.30 5.15 -38.25
N THR A 428 5.71 4.06 -38.73
CA THR A 428 4.36 4.05 -39.34
C THR A 428 3.24 3.77 -38.34
N ILE A 429 3.58 3.30 -37.13
CA ILE A 429 2.58 2.95 -36.10
C ILE A 429 2.02 4.23 -35.49
N LYS A 430 0.69 4.34 -35.48
CA LYS A 430 -0.01 5.44 -34.80
C LYS A 430 0.14 5.29 -33.28
N ASN A 431 0.26 6.41 -32.58
CA ASN A 431 0.33 6.49 -31.12
C ASN A 431 1.59 5.89 -30.46
N ILE A 432 2.65 5.66 -31.21
CA ILE A 432 3.97 5.43 -30.59
C ILE A 432 4.45 6.76 -29.97
N PRO A 433 4.97 6.75 -28.73
CA PRO A 433 5.59 7.94 -28.16
C PRO A 433 6.67 8.52 -29.06
N GLU A 434 6.87 9.84 -29.01
CA GLU A 434 8.01 10.46 -29.64
C GLU A 434 9.28 9.71 -29.21
N HIS A 435 10.12 9.34 -30.20
CA HIS A 435 11.29 8.52 -29.94
C HIS A 435 12.49 9.08 -30.66
N THR A 436 13.68 8.74 -30.19
CA THR A 436 14.93 9.27 -30.71
C THR A 436 15.91 8.13 -30.98
N ILE A 437 16.64 8.20 -32.06
CA ILE A 437 17.78 7.29 -32.31
C ILE A 437 18.99 7.82 -31.50
N LEU A 438 19.35 7.09 -30.44
CA LEU A 438 20.52 7.41 -29.61
C LEU A 438 21.84 7.12 -30.31
N GLY A 439 21.84 6.18 -31.23
CA GLY A 439 23.04 5.73 -31.92
C GLY A 439 22.80 4.40 -32.61
N HIS A 440 23.90 3.72 -32.93
CA HIS A 440 23.91 2.42 -33.56
C HIS A 440 24.90 1.48 -32.88
N VAL A 441 24.71 0.20 -33.08
CA VAL A 441 25.61 -0.84 -32.56
C VAL A 441 26.82 -0.99 -33.50
N GLY A 442 28.02 -0.88 -32.92
CA GLY A 442 29.26 -0.98 -33.65
C GLY A 442 30.32 -1.89 -33.06
#